data_e420934e1f1287037fbe646adb18e133
#
_entry.id   e420934e1f1287037fbe646adb18e133
#
_cell.length_a   1.000
_cell.length_b   1.000
_cell.length_c   1.000
_cell.angle_alpha   90.00
_cell.angle_beta   90.00
_cell.angle_gamma   90.00
#
_symmetry.space_group_name_H-M   'P 1'
#
loop_
_entity.id
_entity.type
_entity.pdbx_description
1 polymer ?
#
loop_
_entity_poly.entity_id
_entity_poly.type
_entity_poly.pdbx_seq_one_letter_code
_entity_poly.pdbx_strand_id
1 'polypeptide(L)'
;HEDEFGYFEVQPGSQWQPKLFQAVQAHARPAPAPTAPAAATRPAAAGGGDLPLKVGAMTLEQVQLMLTHLPVDITFVDENDTVRFYSETPERIFKRTPAIIGRKVEKCHPPNSVDKVVRIVEDFRAGRRDTAEFWIQMAGKFIHIQYYAVHDERGAYRGTLEVSQDLTHLREI
;
A
#
# COMPACT_ATOMS: atom_id res chain seq x y z
N HIS A 1 3.31 -1.51 -29.76
CA HIS A 1 2.90 -2.36 -28.65
C HIS A 1 1.92 -1.56 -27.81
N GLU A 2 0.63 -1.88 -27.95
CA GLU A 2 -0.45 -1.26 -27.21
C GLU A 2 -0.48 -1.88 -25.82
N ASP A 3 -0.25 -1.06 -24.78
CA ASP A 3 -0.49 -1.45 -23.40
C ASP A 3 -2.00 -1.50 -23.18
N GLU A 4 -2.56 -2.69 -23.08
CA GLU A 4 -3.97 -2.91 -22.80
C GLU A 4 -4.28 -2.52 -21.34
N PHE A 5 -4.86 -1.34 -21.16
CA PHE A 5 -5.42 -0.92 -19.87
C PHE A 5 -6.82 -1.52 -19.71
N GLY A 6 -6.92 -2.59 -18.92
CA GLY A 6 -8.21 -3.14 -18.52
C GLY A 6 -8.79 -2.36 -17.34
N TYR A 7 -10.01 -1.85 -17.50
CA TYR A 7 -10.78 -1.19 -16.45
C TYR A 7 -11.94 -2.11 -16.06
N PHE A 8 -12.03 -2.49 -14.77
CA PHE A 8 -13.22 -3.14 -14.24
C PHE A 8 -13.70 -2.38 -13.00
N GLU A 9 -14.94 -1.91 -13.08
CA GLU A 9 -15.67 -1.38 -11.95
C GLU A 9 -16.25 -2.57 -11.18
N VAL A 10 -15.81 -2.78 -9.93
CA VAL A 10 -16.41 -3.80 -9.07
C VAL A 10 -17.79 -3.31 -8.64
N GLN A 11 -18.84 -3.93 -9.16
CA GLN A 11 -20.21 -3.66 -8.75
C GLN A 11 -20.39 -4.02 -7.27
N PRO A 12 -21.03 -3.14 -6.46
CA PRO A 12 -21.35 -3.47 -5.08
C PRO A 12 -22.33 -4.65 -5.06
N GLY A 13 -21.90 -5.78 -4.48
CA GLY A 13 -22.73 -6.98 -4.34
C GLY A 13 -22.18 -8.26 -4.99
N SER A 14 -21.04 -8.24 -5.67
CA SER A 14 -20.41 -9.46 -6.15
C SER A 14 -19.85 -10.26 -4.96
N GLN A 15 -20.45 -11.41 -4.67
CA GLN A 15 -19.91 -12.38 -3.71
C GLN A 15 -18.68 -13.05 -4.32
N TRP A 16 -17.54 -12.40 -4.22
CA TRP A 16 -16.27 -13.02 -4.52
C TRP A 16 -15.84 -13.84 -3.30
N GLN A 17 -16.03 -15.16 -3.34
CA GLN A 17 -15.46 -16.06 -2.35
C GLN A 17 -14.11 -16.56 -2.89
N PRO A 18 -13.00 -16.18 -2.26
CA PRO A 18 -11.70 -16.68 -2.70
C PRO A 18 -11.59 -18.17 -2.39
N LYS A 19 -11.50 -19.01 -3.41
CA LYS A 19 -11.08 -20.42 -3.28
C LYS A 19 -9.68 -20.58 -2.67
N LEU A 20 -8.98 -19.46 -2.45
CA LEU A 20 -7.62 -19.40 -1.92
C LEU A 20 -7.52 -19.79 -0.44
N PHE A 21 -8.58 -19.59 0.35
CA PHE A 21 -8.53 -19.91 1.79
C PHE A 21 -8.46 -21.42 2.09
N GLN A 22 -8.87 -22.29 1.18
CA GLN A 22 -8.76 -23.74 1.36
C GLN A 22 -7.37 -24.29 1.03
N ALA A 23 -6.61 -23.65 0.15
CA ALA A 23 -5.28 -24.09 -0.24
C ALA A 23 -4.19 -23.74 0.82
N VAL A 24 -4.38 -22.64 1.56
CA VAL A 24 -3.41 -22.18 2.58
C VAL A 24 -3.41 -23.09 3.82
N GLN A 25 -4.51 -23.79 4.12
CA GLN A 25 -4.56 -24.71 5.26
C GLN A 25 -3.83 -26.04 5.02
N ALA A 26 -3.59 -26.43 3.77
CA ALA A 26 -2.96 -27.70 3.44
C ALA A 26 -1.42 -27.71 3.57
N HIS A 27 -0.78 -26.56 3.72
CA HIS A 27 0.69 -26.43 3.78
C HIS A 27 1.20 -25.78 5.07
N ALA A 28 0.38 -25.70 6.11
CA ALA A 28 0.82 -25.24 7.42
C ALA A 28 1.75 -26.28 8.05
N ARG A 29 3.05 -26.02 7.96
CA ARG A 29 4.06 -26.75 8.73
C ARG A 29 3.73 -26.55 10.22
N PRO A 30 3.69 -27.60 11.07
CA PRO A 30 3.44 -27.41 12.49
C PRO A 30 4.48 -26.49 13.08
N ALA A 31 4.04 -25.41 13.70
CA ALA A 31 4.90 -24.48 14.39
C ALA A 31 5.62 -25.22 15.53
N PRO A 32 6.92 -25.01 15.73
CA PRO A 32 7.61 -25.51 16.93
C PRO A 32 6.96 -24.84 18.15
N ALA A 33 6.76 -25.64 19.21
CA ALA A 33 6.22 -25.18 20.47
C ALA A 33 7.01 -23.94 20.97
N PRO A 34 6.36 -22.92 21.52
CA PRO A 34 7.04 -21.73 22.00
C PRO A 34 7.91 -22.09 23.20
N THR A 35 9.21 -22.20 22.99
CA THR A 35 10.20 -22.05 24.06
C THR A 35 10.18 -20.58 24.45
N ALA A 36 9.82 -20.29 25.69
CA ALA A 36 9.87 -18.93 26.23
C ALA A 36 11.26 -18.33 26.00
N PRO A 37 11.39 -17.21 25.30
CA PRO A 37 12.69 -16.57 25.15
C PRO A 37 13.09 -15.95 26.49
N ALA A 38 14.26 -16.33 26.98
CA ALA A 38 14.97 -15.55 27.99
C ALA A 38 15.02 -14.10 27.50
N ALA A 39 14.66 -13.16 28.33
CA ALA A 39 14.71 -11.74 28.06
C ALA A 39 16.16 -11.34 27.70
N ALA A 40 16.45 -11.33 26.39
CA ALA A 40 17.64 -10.68 25.89
C ALA A 40 17.41 -9.18 25.98
N THR A 41 18.03 -8.55 26.94
CA THR A 41 18.15 -7.09 27.04
C THR A 41 18.87 -6.60 25.79
N ARG A 42 18.10 -6.13 24.84
CA ARG A 42 18.58 -5.41 23.65
C ARG A 42 19.14 -4.06 24.13
N PRO A 43 20.35 -3.66 23.72
CA PRO A 43 20.84 -2.34 24.08
C PRO A 43 19.87 -1.29 23.57
N ALA A 44 19.45 -0.38 24.45
CA ALA A 44 18.61 0.74 24.11
C ALA A 44 19.30 1.57 23.01
N ALA A 45 18.73 1.57 21.82
CA ALA A 45 19.15 2.48 20.78
C ALA A 45 18.81 3.91 21.24
N ALA A 46 19.81 4.77 21.24
CA ALA A 46 19.71 6.15 21.70
C ALA A 46 18.69 6.91 20.81
N GLY A 47 17.66 7.51 21.43
CA GLY A 47 17.05 8.72 20.89
C GLY A 47 15.73 8.60 20.13
N GLY A 48 14.80 7.71 20.50
CA GLY A 48 13.44 7.76 19.98
C GLY A 48 12.48 7.11 20.95
N GLY A 49 11.65 7.91 21.62
CA GLY A 49 10.57 7.39 22.45
C GLY A 49 9.56 6.60 21.62
N ASP A 50 8.85 5.67 22.26
CA ASP A 50 7.77 4.94 21.63
C ASP A 50 6.66 5.91 21.17
N LEU A 51 6.23 5.76 19.93
CA LEU A 51 5.05 6.42 19.40
C LEU A 51 3.83 5.62 19.84
N PRO A 52 2.91 6.22 20.61
CA PRO A 52 1.69 5.54 21.00
C PRO A 52 0.80 5.33 19.77
N LEU A 53 0.35 4.10 19.57
CA LEU A 53 -0.61 3.74 18.53
C LEU A 53 -1.96 3.43 19.18
N LYS A 54 -3.03 3.33 18.40
CA LYS A 54 -4.36 2.94 18.90
C LYS A 54 -4.32 1.60 19.65
N VAL A 55 -3.45 0.69 19.22
CA VAL A 55 -3.16 -0.58 19.90
C VAL A 55 -1.64 -0.74 19.95
N GLY A 56 -1.08 -0.72 21.17
CA GLY A 56 0.35 -0.84 21.38
C GLY A 56 1.14 0.44 21.13
N ALA A 57 2.46 0.30 21.01
CA ALA A 57 3.38 1.38 20.70
C ALA A 57 4.56 0.85 19.90
N MET A 58 5.17 1.70 19.09
CA MET A 58 6.33 1.37 18.25
C MET A 58 7.31 2.54 18.21
N THR A 59 8.58 2.25 18.07
CA THR A 59 9.55 3.29 17.74
C THR A 59 9.41 3.70 16.27
N LEU A 60 9.88 4.89 15.91
CA LEU A 60 9.92 5.32 14.51
C LEU A 60 10.71 4.34 13.62
N GLU A 61 11.82 3.79 14.14
CA GLU A 61 12.62 2.76 13.46
C GLU A 61 11.78 1.50 13.16
N GLN A 62 11.00 1.02 14.13
CA GLN A 62 10.14 -0.14 13.94
C GLN A 62 9.05 0.12 12.89
N VAL A 63 8.45 1.31 12.87
CA VAL A 63 7.50 1.71 11.83
C VAL A 63 8.16 1.72 10.45
N GLN A 64 9.35 2.30 10.33
CA GLN A 64 10.09 2.32 9.07
C GLN A 64 10.44 0.90 8.58
N LEU A 65 10.97 0.06 9.48
CA LEU A 65 11.27 -1.34 9.15
C LEU A 65 10.03 -2.10 8.71
N MET A 66 8.91 -1.94 9.39
CA MET A 66 7.64 -2.57 9.00
C MET A 66 7.24 -2.14 7.59
N LEU A 67 7.25 -0.84 7.28
CA LEU A 67 6.85 -0.31 5.98
C LEU A 67 7.77 -0.79 4.83
N THR A 68 9.08 -0.99 5.10
CA THR A 68 10.01 -1.46 4.08
C THR A 68 9.99 -2.98 3.86
N HIS A 69 9.42 -3.74 4.81
CA HIS A 69 9.32 -5.21 4.71
C HIS A 69 7.93 -5.69 4.23
N LEU A 70 6.99 -4.79 4.02
CA LEU A 70 5.72 -5.15 3.39
C LEU A 70 5.97 -5.57 1.94
N PRO A 71 5.30 -6.63 1.44
CA PRO A 71 5.44 -7.10 0.05
C PRO A 71 4.61 -6.25 -0.92
N VAL A 72 4.55 -4.94 -0.66
CA VAL A 72 3.80 -3.96 -1.45
C VAL A 72 4.55 -2.63 -1.47
N ASP A 73 4.40 -1.90 -2.55
CA ASP A 73 4.84 -0.51 -2.60
C ASP A 73 3.75 0.41 -2.09
N ILE A 74 4.12 1.34 -1.23
CA ILE A 74 3.19 2.31 -0.64
C ILE A 74 3.61 3.72 -1.06
N THR A 75 2.63 4.56 -1.40
CA THR A 75 2.82 6.01 -1.55
C THR A 75 1.69 6.72 -0.82
N PHE A 76 2.02 7.72 0.00
CA PHE A 76 1.04 8.56 0.67
C PHE A 76 1.09 9.99 0.14
N VAL A 77 -0.09 10.48 -0.23
CA VAL A 77 -0.36 11.85 -0.70
C VAL A 77 -1.27 12.51 0.32
N ASP A 78 -0.92 13.69 0.81
CA ASP A 78 -1.72 14.40 1.81
C ASP A 78 -2.99 15.05 1.21
N GLU A 79 -3.80 15.66 2.08
CA GLU A 79 -5.04 16.34 1.72
C GLU A 79 -4.85 17.52 0.75
N ASN A 80 -3.61 17.98 0.59
CA ASN A 80 -3.21 19.01 -0.37
C ASN A 80 -2.62 18.46 -1.65
N ASP A 81 -2.84 17.17 -1.98
CA ASP A 81 -2.32 16.49 -3.16
C ASP A 81 -0.79 16.46 -3.25
N THR A 82 -0.12 16.54 -2.11
CA THR A 82 1.34 16.57 -2.05
C THR A 82 1.88 15.22 -1.60
N VAL A 83 2.83 14.66 -2.34
CA VAL A 83 3.50 13.40 -1.97
C VAL A 83 4.30 13.62 -0.69
N ARG A 84 3.96 12.86 0.36
CA ARG A 84 4.58 12.95 1.69
C ARG A 84 5.48 11.79 2.02
N PHE A 85 5.19 10.63 1.46
CA PHE A 85 5.90 9.40 1.77
C PHE A 85 5.81 8.41 0.61
N TYR A 86 6.84 7.60 0.44
CA TYR A 86 6.79 6.34 -0.29
C TYR A 86 7.67 5.30 0.43
N SER A 87 7.28 4.02 0.40
CA SER A 87 8.09 2.93 0.95
C SER A 87 9.29 2.67 0.04
N GLU A 88 10.47 2.50 0.62
CA GLU A 88 11.69 2.15 -0.10
C GLU A 88 11.92 0.64 0.01
N THR A 89 11.18 -0.12 -0.80
CA THR A 89 11.29 -1.58 -0.86
C THR A 89 12.44 -1.99 -1.79
N PRO A 90 13.11 -3.15 -1.57
CA PRO A 90 14.24 -3.59 -2.40
C PRO A 90 13.90 -3.74 -3.89
N GLU A 91 12.68 -4.17 -4.21
CA GLU A 91 12.20 -4.43 -5.57
C GLU A 91 11.00 -3.57 -5.94
N ARG A 92 11.14 -2.26 -5.70
CA ARG A 92 10.05 -1.33 -5.98
C ARG A 92 9.59 -1.42 -7.45
N ILE A 93 8.26 -1.57 -7.63
CA ILE A 93 7.60 -1.69 -8.95
C ILE A 93 7.77 -0.41 -9.75
N PHE A 94 7.37 0.73 -9.15
CA PHE A 94 7.54 2.05 -9.75
C PHE A 94 8.72 2.75 -9.11
N LYS A 95 9.82 2.87 -9.84
CA LYS A 95 11.02 3.56 -9.35
C LYS A 95 10.67 4.98 -8.93
N ARG A 96 11.06 5.34 -7.72
CA ARG A 96 10.88 6.68 -7.15
C ARG A 96 12.24 7.22 -6.73
N THR A 97 12.35 8.52 -6.68
CA THR A 97 13.52 9.19 -6.11
C THR A 97 13.04 10.18 -5.03
N PRO A 98 13.90 10.56 -4.07
CA PRO A 98 13.53 11.54 -3.04
C PRO A 98 12.99 12.87 -3.60
N ALA A 99 13.31 13.18 -4.84
CA ALA A 99 12.86 14.41 -5.53
C ALA A 99 11.33 14.49 -5.73
N ILE A 100 10.57 13.39 -5.53
CA ILE A 100 9.10 13.44 -5.60
C ILE A 100 8.47 13.94 -4.32
N ILE A 101 9.18 13.88 -3.19
CA ILE A 101 8.65 14.34 -1.91
C ILE A 101 8.40 15.85 -1.98
N GLY A 102 7.21 16.26 -1.57
CA GLY A 102 6.76 17.66 -1.66
C GLY A 102 6.19 18.07 -3.04
N ARG A 103 6.22 17.18 -4.04
CA ARG A 103 5.60 17.45 -5.35
C ARG A 103 4.10 17.18 -5.32
N LYS A 104 3.38 17.92 -6.15
CA LYS A 104 1.96 17.63 -6.42
C LYS A 104 1.82 16.32 -7.19
N VAL A 105 0.83 15.51 -6.81
CA VAL A 105 0.58 14.17 -7.39
C VAL A 105 0.40 14.23 -8.91
N GLU A 106 -0.25 15.27 -9.43
CA GLU A 106 -0.42 15.51 -10.88
C GLU A 106 0.91 15.58 -11.63
N LYS A 107 1.98 16.07 -10.99
CA LYS A 107 3.33 16.18 -11.57
C LYS A 107 4.17 14.90 -11.45
N CYS A 108 3.59 13.87 -10.85
CA CYS A 108 4.24 12.56 -10.66
C CYS A 108 3.72 11.50 -11.62
N HIS A 109 2.74 11.83 -12.45
CA HIS A 109 2.10 10.93 -13.39
C HIS A 109 2.29 11.38 -14.85
N PRO A 110 2.44 10.44 -15.79
CA PRO A 110 2.50 10.77 -17.21
C PRO A 110 1.13 11.31 -17.71
N PRO A 111 1.10 12.09 -18.80
CA PRO A 111 -0.12 12.73 -19.32
C PRO A 111 -1.30 11.78 -19.56
N ASN A 112 -1.03 10.53 -19.95
CA ASN A 112 -2.07 9.53 -20.21
C ASN A 112 -2.76 8.96 -18.97
N SER A 113 -2.22 9.19 -17.77
CA SER A 113 -2.78 8.70 -16.51
C SER A 113 -3.12 9.79 -15.50
N VAL A 114 -2.60 11.01 -15.67
CA VAL A 114 -2.77 12.09 -14.69
C VAL A 114 -4.24 12.43 -14.45
N ASP A 115 -5.07 12.50 -15.49
CA ASP A 115 -6.50 12.83 -15.36
C ASP A 115 -7.27 11.80 -14.54
N LYS A 116 -6.92 10.52 -14.67
CA LYS A 116 -7.53 9.44 -13.87
C LYS A 116 -7.18 9.58 -12.40
N VAL A 117 -5.91 9.84 -12.09
CA VAL A 117 -5.44 10.00 -10.71
C VAL A 117 -6.05 11.24 -10.06
N VAL A 118 -6.09 12.37 -10.76
CA VAL A 118 -6.71 13.61 -10.28
C VAL A 118 -8.18 13.37 -9.96
N ARG A 119 -8.92 12.71 -10.86
CA ARG A 119 -10.34 12.37 -10.65
C ARG A 119 -10.54 11.47 -9.43
N ILE A 120 -9.68 10.48 -9.22
CA ILE A 120 -9.73 9.61 -8.03
C ILE A 120 -9.58 10.44 -6.75
N VAL A 121 -8.59 11.30 -6.70
CA VAL A 121 -8.32 12.14 -5.53
C VAL A 121 -9.47 13.13 -5.27
N GLU A 122 -10.05 13.72 -6.32
CA GLU A 122 -11.21 14.59 -6.21
C GLU A 122 -12.46 13.84 -5.71
N ASP A 123 -12.68 12.60 -6.18
CA ASP A 123 -13.78 11.75 -5.74
C ASP A 123 -13.64 11.40 -4.25
N PHE A 124 -12.43 11.08 -3.81
CA PHE A 124 -12.12 10.79 -2.41
C PHE A 124 -12.35 12.01 -1.53
N ARG A 125 -11.83 13.17 -1.94
CA ARG A 125 -12.01 14.42 -1.19
C ARG A 125 -13.49 14.83 -1.09
N ALA A 126 -14.27 14.56 -2.11
CA ALA A 126 -15.70 14.84 -2.15
C ALA A 126 -16.55 13.75 -1.47
N GLY A 127 -15.95 12.68 -0.95
CA GLY A 127 -16.67 11.57 -0.32
C GLY A 127 -17.56 10.77 -1.29
N ARG A 128 -17.28 10.81 -2.59
CA ARG A 128 -18.04 10.05 -3.59
C ARG A 128 -17.68 8.57 -3.61
N ARG A 129 -16.47 8.23 -3.17
CA ARG A 129 -15.97 6.86 -2.96
C ARG A 129 -14.77 6.88 -2.04
N ASP A 130 -14.43 5.73 -1.45
CA ASP A 130 -13.30 5.56 -0.53
C ASP A 130 -12.19 4.69 -1.11
N THR A 131 -12.46 3.98 -2.20
CA THR A 131 -11.49 3.10 -2.84
C THR A 131 -11.55 3.23 -4.36
N ALA A 132 -10.41 3.00 -5.00
CA ALA A 132 -10.32 2.79 -6.43
C ALA A 132 -9.24 1.75 -6.69
N GLU A 133 -9.44 0.88 -7.68
CA GLU A 133 -8.44 -0.12 -8.03
C GLU A 133 -8.37 -0.32 -9.54
N PHE A 134 -7.20 -0.71 -9.99
CA PHE A 134 -6.98 -1.17 -11.35
C PHE A 134 -5.71 -2.01 -11.42
N TRP A 135 -5.50 -2.63 -12.56
CA TRP A 135 -4.29 -3.40 -12.81
C TRP A 135 -3.70 -3.05 -14.16
N ILE A 136 -2.40 -3.26 -14.26
CA ILE A 136 -1.65 -3.07 -15.50
C ILE A 136 -0.75 -4.28 -15.75
N GLN A 137 -0.49 -4.55 -17.01
CA GLN A 137 0.60 -5.43 -17.41
C GLN A 137 1.81 -4.58 -17.81
N MET A 138 2.93 -4.77 -17.13
CA MET A 138 4.15 -3.99 -17.37
C MET A 138 5.40 -4.89 -17.24
N ALA A 139 6.22 -4.93 -18.27
CA ALA A 139 7.47 -5.71 -18.28
C ALA A 139 7.29 -7.19 -17.87
N GLY A 140 6.20 -7.84 -18.30
CA GLY A 140 5.88 -9.23 -17.95
C GLY A 140 5.28 -9.43 -16.57
N LYS A 141 5.07 -8.37 -15.82
CA LYS A 141 4.46 -8.38 -14.49
C LYS A 141 2.99 -7.99 -14.55
N PHE A 142 2.16 -8.64 -13.72
CA PHE A 142 0.79 -8.25 -13.48
C PHE A 142 0.71 -7.45 -12.18
N ILE A 143 0.58 -6.12 -12.33
CA ILE A 143 0.61 -5.18 -11.23
C ILE A 143 -0.82 -4.78 -10.86
N HIS A 144 -1.17 -4.98 -9.61
CA HIS A 144 -2.41 -4.50 -9.00
C HIS A 144 -2.13 -3.18 -8.26
N ILE A 145 -2.94 -2.16 -8.51
CA ILE A 145 -2.80 -0.83 -7.91
C ILE A 145 -4.13 -0.49 -7.23
N GLN A 146 -4.06 -0.16 -5.95
CA GLN A 146 -5.21 0.23 -5.15
C GLN A 146 -4.99 1.61 -4.56
N TYR A 147 -6.03 2.41 -4.54
CA TYR A 147 -6.09 3.70 -3.87
C TYR A 147 -7.14 3.68 -2.77
N TYR A 148 -6.80 4.26 -1.64
CA TYR A 148 -7.67 4.36 -0.47
C TYR A 148 -7.74 5.81 -0.02
N ALA A 149 -8.96 6.31 0.19
CA ALA A 149 -9.16 7.57 0.90
C ALA A 149 -8.81 7.37 2.39
N VAL A 150 -7.93 8.21 2.89
CA VAL A 150 -7.55 8.20 4.31
C VAL A 150 -8.33 9.27 5.03
N HIS A 151 -9.07 8.87 6.08
CA HIS A 151 -9.85 9.76 6.92
C HIS A 151 -9.37 9.72 8.36
N ASP A 152 -9.50 10.82 9.05
CA ASP A 152 -9.28 10.85 10.49
C ASP A 152 -10.50 10.31 11.26
N GLU A 153 -10.41 10.25 12.59
CA GLU A 153 -11.48 9.76 13.47
C GLU A 153 -12.77 10.60 13.39
N ARG A 154 -12.70 11.81 12.85
CA ARG A 154 -13.85 12.71 12.62
C ARG A 154 -14.43 12.57 11.22
N GLY A 155 -13.87 11.66 10.40
CA GLY A 155 -14.28 11.46 9.02
C GLY A 155 -13.74 12.50 8.04
N ALA A 156 -12.84 13.38 8.46
CA ALA A 156 -12.24 14.36 7.55
C ALA A 156 -11.18 13.69 6.67
N TYR A 157 -11.23 13.96 5.36
CA TYR A 157 -10.22 13.47 4.41
C TYR A 157 -8.83 14.02 4.75
N ARG A 158 -7.85 13.12 4.84
CA ARG A 158 -6.45 13.41 5.19
C ARG A 158 -5.46 13.05 4.10
N GLY A 159 -5.94 12.45 3.04
CA GLY A 159 -5.09 12.12 1.92
C GLY A 159 -5.46 10.81 1.23
N THR A 160 -4.61 10.40 0.31
CA THR A 160 -4.74 9.16 -0.46
C THR A 160 -3.55 8.25 -0.19
N LEU A 161 -3.84 7.00 0.10
CA LEU A 161 -2.86 5.92 0.15
C LEU A 161 -2.92 5.13 -1.16
N GLU A 162 -1.80 5.07 -1.89
CA GLU A 162 -1.59 4.17 -3.02
C GLU A 162 -0.86 2.92 -2.55
N VAL A 163 -1.36 1.75 -2.92
CA VAL A 163 -0.72 0.46 -2.68
C VAL A 163 -0.57 -0.26 -4.00
N SER A 164 0.65 -0.64 -4.37
CA SER A 164 0.92 -1.38 -5.60
C SER A 164 1.56 -2.73 -5.27
N GLN A 165 1.08 -3.80 -5.92
CA GLN A 165 1.55 -5.15 -5.67
C GLN A 165 1.74 -5.91 -6.99
N ASP A 166 2.83 -6.67 -7.09
CA ASP A 166 3.06 -7.63 -8.17
C ASP A 166 2.32 -8.93 -7.85
N LEU A 167 1.29 -9.23 -8.62
CA LEU A 167 0.48 -10.44 -8.48
C LEU A 167 0.82 -11.52 -9.53
N THR A 168 1.92 -11.36 -10.25
CA THR A 168 2.30 -12.28 -11.34
C THR A 168 2.34 -13.72 -10.85
N HIS A 169 3.06 -13.98 -9.76
CA HIS A 169 3.18 -15.32 -9.20
C HIS A 169 1.83 -15.88 -8.70
N LEU A 170 0.97 -15.04 -8.13
CA LEU A 170 -0.34 -15.47 -7.63
C LEU A 170 -1.33 -15.86 -8.75
N ARG A 171 -1.11 -15.39 -9.97
CA ARG A 171 -1.90 -15.77 -11.14
C ARG A 171 -1.51 -17.13 -11.73
N GLU A 172 -0.33 -17.62 -11.41
CA GLU A 172 0.22 -18.88 -11.92
C GLU A 172 -0.11 -20.08 -11.03
N ILE A 173 -0.68 -19.83 -9.82
CA ILE A 173 -1.17 -20.84 -8.88
C ILE A 173 -2.64 -21.14 -9.16
#